data_aade095a20a1379edba2024ec3ee30c3
#
_entry.id   aade095a20a1379edba2024ec3ee30c3
#
_cell.length_a   1.000
_cell.length_b   1.000
_cell.length_c   1.000
_cell.angle_alpha   90.00
_cell.angle_beta   90.00
_cell.angle_gamma   90.00
#
_symmetry.space_group_name_H-M   'P 1'
#
loop_
_entity.id
_entity.type
_entity.pdbx_description
1 polymer ?
#
loop_
_entity_poly.entity_id
_entity_poly.type
_entity_poly.pdbx_seq_one_letter_code
_entity_poly.pdbx_strand_id
1 'polypeptide(L)'
;MTKYEINKYPPSLFKHGRFLREDWTACTDIGRTTPGGPLDKQEYLRVEGLYVAAVAALARTVEPVLLQVHDVEFWDTASDRLANLGLDDVLDGAAAPAEVEPVAGARLDNLVRRCLREVAWLELMVAPRLLVHFGYDMRLIIASSVPLAEPLDQIRSSGLFVYESDAPLPTIEKWDHT
;
A
#
# COMPACT_ATOMS: atom_id res chain seq x y z
N MET A 1 -4.41 19.59 5.03
CA MET A 1 -3.79 18.31 4.65
C MET A 1 -4.35 17.90 3.30
N THR A 2 -3.49 17.59 2.34
CA THR A 2 -3.92 17.14 1.01
C THR A 2 -3.96 15.61 0.99
N LYS A 3 -4.99 15.05 0.36
CA LYS A 3 -5.14 13.60 0.20
C LYS A 3 -4.96 13.18 -1.24
N TYR A 4 -4.32 12.03 -1.45
CA TYR A 4 -4.08 11.43 -2.75
C TYR A 4 -4.44 9.94 -2.71
N GLU A 5 -4.90 9.44 -3.85
CA GLU A 5 -4.93 7.99 -4.10
C GLU A 5 -3.84 7.61 -5.08
N ILE A 6 -3.21 6.46 -4.82
CA ILE A 6 -2.24 5.82 -5.70
C ILE A 6 -2.81 4.45 -6.08
N ASN A 7 -2.90 4.21 -7.38
CA ASN A 7 -3.50 2.99 -7.90
C ASN A 7 -2.79 2.52 -9.17
N LYS A 8 -2.86 1.21 -9.47
CA LYS A 8 -2.38 0.66 -10.74
C LYS A 8 -3.36 0.90 -11.90
N TYR A 9 -4.57 1.33 -11.60
CA TYR A 9 -5.61 1.61 -12.58
C TYR A 9 -5.95 3.11 -12.62
N PRO A 10 -6.34 3.63 -13.80
CA PRO A 10 -6.76 5.02 -13.91
C PRO A 10 -8.05 5.29 -13.12
N PRO A 11 -8.25 6.52 -12.62
CA PRO A 11 -9.42 6.87 -11.82
C PRO A 11 -10.74 6.69 -12.55
N SER A 12 -10.74 6.74 -13.90
CA SER A 12 -11.93 6.47 -14.73
C SER A 12 -12.51 5.06 -14.59
N LEU A 13 -11.73 4.12 -14.04
CA LEU A 13 -12.19 2.74 -13.79
C LEU A 13 -12.79 2.56 -12.39
N PHE A 14 -12.92 3.63 -11.61
CA PHE A 14 -13.57 3.60 -10.30
C PHE A 14 -14.84 4.45 -10.30
N LYS A 15 -15.88 3.99 -9.60
CA LYS A 15 -17.10 4.73 -9.35
C LYS A 15 -17.49 4.57 -7.89
N HIS A 16 -17.59 5.67 -7.16
CA HIS A 16 -17.87 5.67 -5.72
C HIS A 16 -16.92 4.74 -4.93
N GLY A 17 -15.63 4.75 -5.26
CA GLY A 17 -14.62 3.90 -4.63
C GLY A 17 -14.65 2.42 -5.06
N ARG A 18 -15.58 2.02 -5.95
CA ARG A 18 -15.69 0.65 -6.44
C ARG A 18 -15.00 0.50 -7.79
N PHE A 19 -14.15 -0.50 -7.93
CA PHE A 19 -13.54 -0.89 -9.20
C PHE A 19 -14.59 -1.47 -10.18
N LEU A 20 -14.55 -1.03 -11.45
CA LEU A 20 -15.61 -1.32 -12.43
C LEU A 20 -15.23 -2.41 -13.43
N ARG A 21 -14.00 -2.91 -13.43
CA ARG A 21 -13.53 -3.92 -14.39
C ARG A 21 -13.35 -5.28 -13.72
N GLU A 22 -13.51 -6.33 -14.52
CA GLU A 22 -13.05 -7.67 -14.18
C GLU A 22 -11.55 -7.78 -14.51
N ASP A 23 -10.71 -7.29 -13.60
CA ASP A 23 -9.26 -7.37 -13.69
C ASP A 23 -8.70 -7.80 -12.34
N TRP A 24 -7.39 -8.10 -12.28
CA TRP A 24 -6.80 -8.56 -11.04
C TRP A 24 -6.54 -7.40 -10.06
N THR A 25 -6.82 -7.63 -8.79
CA THR A 25 -6.67 -6.61 -7.72
C THR A 25 -5.91 -7.13 -6.51
N ALA A 26 -5.60 -8.43 -6.46
CA ALA A 26 -4.96 -9.07 -5.31
C ALA A 26 -3.96 -10.16 -5.74
N CYS A 27 -3.11 -10.60 -4.84
CA CYS A 27 -2.18 -11.72 -5.07
C CYS A 27 -2.92 -13.05 -5.34
N THR A 28 -4.13 -13.18 -4.83
CA THR A 28 -5.00 -14.34 -5.03
C THR A 28 -5.49 -14.50 -6.47
N ASP A 29 -5.35 -13.47 -7.28
CA ASP A 29 -5.70 -13.51 -8.70
C ASP A 29 -4.59 -14.13 -9.59
N ILE A 30 -3.42 -14.47 -9.03
CA ILE A 30 -2.34 -15.14 -9.78
C ILE A 30 -2.87 -16.46 -10.33
N GLY A 31 -2.68 -16.65 -11.66
CA GLY A 31 -3.21 -17.77 -12.42
C GLY A 31 -4.61 -17.52 -13.01
N ARG A 32 -5.31 -16.44 -12.62
CA ARG A 32 -6.59 -16.04 -13.21
C ARG A 32 -6.38 -15.40 -14.57
N THR A 33 -7.26 -15.73 -15.52
CA THR A 33 -7.33 -15.04 -16.81
C THR A 33 -8.20 -13.80 -16.65
N THR A 34 -7.65 -12.65 -17.00
CA THR A 34 -8.33 -11.35 -17.02
C THR A 34 -8.46 -10.85 -18.47
N PRO A 35 -9.22 -9.78 -18.75
CA PRO A 35 -9.26 -9.17 -20.09
C PRO A 35 -7.88 -8.72 -20.62
N GLY A 36 -6.91 -8.47 -19.73
CA GLY A 36 -5.52 -8.15 -20.07
C GLY A 36 -4.63 -9.38 -20.32
N GLY A 37 -5.18 -10.59 -20.15
CA GLY A 37 -4.44 -11.86 -20.21
C GLY A 37 -4.34 -12.56 -18.85
N PRO A 38 -3.68 -13.71 -18.77
CA PRO A 38 -3.45 -14.40 -17.50
C PRO A 38 -2.48 -13.59 -16.63
N LEU A 39 -2.84 -13.41 -15.35
CA LEU A 39 -1.92 -12.85 -14.39
C LEU A 39 -0.90 -13.91 -13.97
N ASP A 40 0.36 -13.69 -14.30
CA ASP A 40 1.45 -14.49 -13.75
C ASP A 40 2.07 -13.85 -12.51
N LYS A 41 2.85 -14.65 -11.79
CA LYS A 41 3.56 -14.20 -10.57
C LYS A 41 4.54 -13.07 -10.87
N GLN A 42 5.19 -13.06 -12.04
CA GLN A 42 6.20 -12.06 -12.37
C GLN A 42 5.55 -10.67 -12.53
N GLU A 43 4.41 -10.61 -13.21
CA GLU A 43 3.67 -9.36 -13.36
C GLU A 43 3.12 -8.86 -12.02
N TYR A 44 2.60 -9.77 -11.16
CA TYR A 44 2.20 -9.38 -9.81
C TYR A 44 3.36 -8.76 -9.04
N LEU A 45 4.52 -9.44 -8.99
CA LEU A 45 5.70 -8.95 -8.27
C LEU A 45 6.26 -7.65 -8.85
N ARG A 46 6.16 -7.46 -10.16
CA ARG A 46 6.53 -6.21 -10.82
C ARG A 46 5.68 -5.05 -10.28
N VAL A 47 4.37 -5.21 -10.24
CA VAL A 47 3.44 -4.18 -9.76
C VAL A 47 3.60 -3.98 -8.25
N GLU A 48 3.72 -5.06 -7.46
CA GLU A 48 4.02 -4.98 -6.03
C GLU A 48 5.26 -4.12 -5.77
N GLY A 49 6.33 -4.33 -6.56
CA GLY A 49 7.55 -3.54 -6.48
C GLY A 49 7.35 -2.05 -6.71
N LEU A 50 6.40 -1.66 -7.60
CA LEU A 50 6.05 -0.25 -7.81
C LEU A 50 5.45 0.38 -6.53
N TYR A 51 4.57 -0.34 -5.84
CA TYR A 51 3.97 0.13 -4.59
C TYR A 51 5.00 0.23 -3.45
N VAL A 52 5.89 -0.76 -3.33
CA VAL A 52 6.99 -0.70 -2.36
C VAL A 52 7.86 0.53 -2.62
N ALA A 53 8.25 0.78 -3.88
CA ALA A 53 9.03 1.96 -4.26
C ALA A 53 8.27 3.27 -4.00
N ALA A 54 6.95 3.29 -4.22
CA ALA A 54 6.11 4.45 -3.96
C ALA A 54 6.10 4.81 -2.47
N VAL A 55 5.86 3.82 -1.58
CA VAL A 55 5.88 4.05 -0.13
C VAL A 55 7.26 4.48 0.35
N ALA A 56 8.33 3.88 -0.16
CA ALA A 56 9.70 4.29 0.16
C ALA A 56 10.00 5.73 -0.29
N ALA A 57 9.48 6.16 -1.45
CA ALA A 57 9.63 7.54 -1.92
C ALA A 57 8.89 8.54 -1.00
N LEU A 58 7.67 8.20 -0.59
CA LEU A 58 6.90 9.01 0.36
C LEU A 58 7.57 9.09 1.73
N ALA A 59 8.10 7.96 2.24
CA ALA A 59 8.80 7.93 3.52
C ALA A 59 9.99 8.90 3.59
N ARG A 60 10.75 9.02 2.50
CA ARG A 60 11.88 9.95 2.42
C ARG A 60 11.50 11.42 2.59
N THR A 61 10.25 11.81 2.34
CA THR A 61 9.80 13.21 2.52
C THR A 61 9.70 13.63 3.97
N VAL A 62 9.66 12.68 4.89
CA VAL A 62 9.52 12.91 6.33
C VAL A 62 10.78 12.56 7.12
N GLU A 63 11.86 12.15 6.43
CA GLU A 63 13.18 11.92 7.07
C GLU A 63 13.67 13.19 7.79
N PRO A 64 14.38 13.06 8.92
CA PRO A 64 14.86 11.82 9.53
C PRO A 64 13.85 11.08 10.41
N VAL A 65 12.61 11.50 10.40
CA VAL A 65 11.55 10.87 11.21
C VAL A 65 11.11 9.57 10.55
N LEU A 66 11.27 8.45 11.24
CA LEU A 66 10.83 7.14 10.77
C LEU A 66 9.31 7.05 10.77
N LEU A 67 8.77 6.34 9.79
CA LEU A 67 7.35 5.98 9.80
C LEU A 67 7.05 5.07 11.00
N GLN A 68 5.93 5.31 11.63
CA GLN A 68 5.41 4.49 12.72
C GLN A 68 4.28 3.61 12.19
N VAL A 69 4.22 2.38 12.69
CA VAL A 69 3.15 1.43 12.37
C VAL A 69 2.00 1.66 13.34
N HIS A 70 0.79 1.75 12.80
CA HIS A 70 -0.44 1.92 13.57
C HIS A 70 -1.54 0.98 13.07
N ASP A 71 -2.54 0.71 13.91
CA ASP A 71 -3.74 -0.07 13.60
C ASP A 71 -3.43 -1.41 12.90
N VAL A 72 -2.64 -2.24 13.57
CA VAL A 72 -2.11 -3.49 12.99
C VAL A 72 -3.09 -4.64 13.19
N GLU A 73 -3.49 -5.26 12.09
CA GLU A 73 -4.20 -6.54 12.09
C GLU A 73 -3.41 -7.58 11.28
N PHE A 74 -3.30 -8.80 11.79
CA PHE A 74 -2.67 -9.93 11.09
C PHE A 74 -3.68 -11.04 10.86
N TRP A 75 -3.56 -11.69 9.71
CA TRP A 75 -4.42 -12.82 9.36
C TRP A 75 -3.61 -14.12 9.28
N ASP A 76 -3.75 -14.98 10.27
CA ASP A 76 -3.01 -16.24 10.40
C ASP A 76 -3.28 -17.25 9.26
N THR A 77 -4.41 -17.09 8.56
CA THR A 77 -4.85 -18.01 7.50
C THR A 77 -4.15 -17.80 6.15
N ALA A 78 -3.26 -16.81 6.06
CA ALA A 78 -2.63 -16.45 4.79
C ALA A 78 -1.42 -17.32 4.41
N SER A 79 -0.78 -18.04 5.35
CA SER A 79 0.49 -18.74 5.14
C SER A 79 0.42 -19.81 4.05
N ASP A 80 -0.53 -20.73 4.12
CA ASP A 80 -0.68 -21.81 3.13
C ASP A 80 -1.02 -21.24 1.74
N ARG A 81 -1.85 -20.20 1.69
CA ARG A 81 -2.19 -19.49 0.46
C ARG A 81 -0.95 -18.88 -0.19
N LEU A 82 -0.12 -18.18 0.58
CA LEU A 82 1.10 -17.57 0.06
C LEU A 82 2.12 -18.60 -0.36
N ALA A 83 2.30 -19.69 0.39
CA ALA A 83 3.20 -20.79 0.03
C ALA A 83 2.79 -21.41 -1.32
N ASN A 84 1.50 -21.65 -1.55
CA ASN A 84 0.99 -22.17 -2.82
C ASN A 84 1.26 -21.23 -4.00
N LEU A 85 1.34 -19.93 -3.76
CA LEU A 85 1.69 -18.90 -4.76
C LEU A 85 3.20 -18.65 -4.85
N GLY A 86 3.99 -19.22 -3.91
CA GLY A 86 5.41 -18.96 -3.74
C GLY A 86 5.69 -17.51 -3.36
N LEU A 87 4.85 -16.92 -2.52
CA LEU A 87 4.91 -15.55 -2.02
C LEU A 87 5.11 -15.49 -0.50
N ASP A 88 5.51 -16.57 0.12
CA ASP A 88 5.68 -16.75 1.57
C ASP A 88 6.96 -16.12 2.13
N ASP A 89 7.85 -15.63 1.27
CA ASP A 89 9.08 -14.92 1.64
C ASP A 89 8.87 -13.75 2.62
N VAL A 90 7.69 -13.14 2.63
CA VAL A 90 7.35 -12.06 3.57
C VAL A 90 7.07 -12.55 4.99
N LEU A 91 6.87 -13.86 5.17
CA LEU A 91 6.59 -14.48 6.47
C LEU A 91 7.87 -14.83 7.22
N ASP A 92 9.00 -14.98 6.49
CA ASP A 92 10.27 -15.43 7.06
C ASP A 92 10.84 -14.44 8.06
N GLY A 93 11.06 -14.90 9.30
CA GLY A 93 11.84 -14.24 10.33
C GLY A 93 11.32 -12.90 10.84
N ALA A 94 10.17 -12.42 10.37
CA ALA A 94 9.65 -11.14 10.78
C ALA A 94 8.55 -11.31 11.83
N ALA A 95 8.86 -10.98 13.08
CA ALA A 95 7.85 -10.80 14.10
C ALA A 95 6.76 -9.80 13.62
N ALA A 96 5.54 -9.97 14.13
CA ALA A 96 4.52 -8.94 13.99
C ALA A 96 5.09 -7.60 14.47
N PRO A 97 4.92 -6.48 13.77
CA PRO A 97 5.34 -5.20 14.29
C PRO A 97 4.57 -4.91 15.57
N ALA A 98 5.25 -4.31 16.55
CA ALA A 98 4.55 -3.75 17.70
C ALA A 98 3.76 -2.51 17.26
N GLU A 99 2.65 -2.22 17.93
CA GLU A 99 2.00 -0.92 17.77
C GLU A 99 3.03 0.20 18.04
N VAL A 100 3.04 1.21 17.15
CA VAL A 100 3.97 2.36 17.27
C VAL A 100 5.44 1.96 17.15
N GLU A 101 5.78 0.99 16.32
CA GLU A 101 7.17 0.64 16.01
C GLU A 101 7.69 1.53 14.87
N PRO A 102 8.85 2.20 15.03
CA PRO A 102 9.48 2.92 13.93
C PRO A 102 10.05 1.95 12.89
N VAL A 103 9.76 2.20 11.60
CA VAL A 103 10.16 1.33 10.51
C VAL A 103 10.83 2.08 9.37
N ALA A 104 11.84 1.46 8.75
CA ALA A 104 12.55 1.97 7.58
C ALA A 104 13.20 0.82 6.79
N GLY A 105 13.67 1.11 5.57
CA GLY A 105 14.44 0.19 4.73
C GLY A 105 13.72 -1.15 4.50
N ALA A 106 14.46 -2.25 4.55
CA ALA A 106 13.93 -3.59 4.29
C ALA A 106 12.75 -3.99 5.19
N ARG A 107 12.69 -3.45 6.43
CA ARG A 107 11.55 -3.67 7.32
C ARG A 107 10.28 -3.00 6.79
N LEU A 108 10.38 -1.76 6.32
CA LEU A 108 9.29 -1.03 5.67
C LEU A 108 8.82 -1.77 4.42
N ASP A 109 9.75 -2.18 3.55
CA ASP A 109 9.45 -2.91 2.32
C ASP A 109 8.69 -4.20 2.60
N ASN A 110 9.10 -4.97 3.63
CA ASN A 110 8.42 -6.19 4.03
C ASN A 110 6.99 -5.92 4.52
N LEU A 111 6.76 -4.88 5.32
CA LEU A 111 5.42 -4.52 5.80
C LEU A 111 4.49 -4.11 4.65
N VAL A 112 4.98 -3.31 3.70
CA VAL A 112 4.22 -2.96 2.50
C VAL A 112 3.81 -4.22 1.73
N ARG A 113 4.74 -5.17 1.51
CA ARG A 113 4.45 -6.44 0.84
C ARG A 113 3.40 -7.26 1.59
N ARG A 114 3.47 -7.32 2.93
CA ARG A 114 2.47 -8.00 3.75
C ARG A 114 1.07 -7.43 3.56
N CYS A 115 0.94 -6.11 3.49
CA CYS A 115 -0.34 -5.47 3.21
C CYS A 115 -0.85 -5.82 1.81
N LEU A 116 -0.01 -5.71 0.78
CA LEU A 116 -0.37 -6.01 -0.61
C LEU A 116 -0.70 -7.50 -0.85
N ARG A 117 -0.12 -8.40 -0.04
CA ARG A 117 -0.40 -9.85 -0.07
C ARG A 117 -1.54 -10.26 0.85
N GLU A 118 -2.22 -9.29 1.46
CA GLU A 118 -3.35 -9.55 2.36
C GLU A 118 -2.98 -10.48 3.54
N VAL A 119 -1.82 -10.25 4.14
CA VAL A 119 -1.36 -10.94 5.36
C VAL A 119 -1.53 -10.04 6.57
N ALA A 120 -1.41 -8.75 6.35
CA ALA A 120 -1.56 -7.73 7.38
C ALA A 120 -2.35 -6.55 6.83
N TRP A 121 -3.05 -5.88 7.71
CA TRP A 121 -3.54 -4.54 7.48
C TRP A 121 -2.91 -3.62 8.53
N LEU A 122 -2.39 -2.49 8.10
CA LEU A 122 -1.76 -1.51 8.97
C LEU A 122 -1.78 -0.11 8.34
N GLU A 123 -1.52 0.88 9.14
CA GLU A 123 -1.24 2.24 8.68
C GLU A 123 0.20 2.63 9.01
N LEU A 124 0.82 3.39 8.11
CA LEU A 124 2.16 3.95 8.32
C LEU A 124 2.02 5.45 8.51
N MET A 125 2.51 5.99 9.62
CA MET A 125 2.23 7.36 10.00
C MET A 125 3.44 8.08 10.58
N VAL A 126 3.56 9.37 10.27
CA VAL A 126 4.34 10.38 11.01
C VAL A 126 3.41 11.57 11.25
N ALA A 127 2.72 11.56 12.38
CA ALA A 127 1.74 12.60 12.70
C ALA A 127 2.39 13.98 12.89
N PRO A 128 1.80 15.07 12.43
CA PRO A 128 0.69 15.18 11.47
C PRO A 128 1.16 15.28 10.01
N ARG A 129 2.36 14.77 9.67
CA ARG A 129 3.06 15.05 8.41
C ARG A 129 2.67 14.14 7.26
N LEU A 130 2.57 12.83 7.52
CA LEU A 130 2.29 11.81 6.51
C LEU A 130 1.51 10.66 7.11
N LEU A 131 0.49 10.21 6.38
CA LEU A 131 -0.22 8.94 6.60
C LEU A 131 -0.24 8.17 5.29
N VAL A 132 0.04 6.87 5.36
CA VAL A 132 -0.13 5.90 4.28
C VAL A 132 -1.10 4.83 4.76
N HIS A 133 -2.26 4.78 4.15
CA HIS A 133 -3.32 3.81 4.42
C HIS A 133 -3.43 2.83 3.26
N PHE A 134 -3.45 1.53 3.56
CA PHE A 134 -3.63 0.46 2.58
C PHE A 134 -5.12 0.13 2.46
N GLY A 135 -5.70 0.45 1.31
CA GLY A 135 -7.08 0.10 0.98
C GLY A 135 -7.16 -1.23 0.23
N TYR A 136 -8.38 -1.65 -0.05
CA TYR A 136 -8.63 -2.80 -0.93
C TYR A 136 -8.19 -2.53 -2.38
N ASP A 137 -8.11 -3.57 -3.21
CA ASP A 137 -7.86 -3.51 -4.64
C ASP A 137 -6.52 -2.83 -5.00
N MET A 138 -5.46 -3.10 -4.21
CA MET A 138 -4.13 -2.47 -4.38
C MET A 138 -4.21 -0.94 -4.44
N ARG A 139 -4.99 -0.34 -3.58
CA ARG A 139 -5.15 1.11 -3.47
C ARG A 139 -4.41 1.63 -2.24
N LEU A 140 -3.59 2.66 -2.42
CA LEU A 140 -3.06 3.44 -1.29
C LEU A 140 -3.81 4.76 -1.20
N ILE A 141 -4.13 5.18 0.02
CA ILE A 141 -4.62 6.51 0.32
C ILE A 141 -3.56 7.22 1.16
N ILE A 142 -3.13 8.37 0.68
CA ILE A 142 -2.08 9.17 1.29
C ILE A 142 -2.69 10.47 1.81
N ALA A 143 -2.38 10.82 3.04
CA ALA A 143 -2.67 12.15 3.55
C ALA A 143 -1.37 12.83 3.97
N SER A 144 -1.16 14.09 3.58
CA SER A 144 0.08 14.79 3.87
C SER A 144 -0.13 16.27 4.14
N SER A 145 0.60 16.79 5.13
CA SER A 145 0.76 18.22 5.37
C SER A 145 2.09 18.76 4.82
N VAL A 146 2.97 17.88 4.29
CA VAL A 146 4.20 18.28 3.61
C VAL A 146 4.05 18.20 2.10
N PRO A 147 4.81 18.99 1.33
CA PRO A 147 4.80 18.91 -0.13
C PRO A 147 5.23 17.52 -0.62
N LEU A 148 4.45 16.94 -1.54
CA LEU A 148 4.72 15.62 -2.14
C LEU A 148 4.94 15.70 -3.67
N ALA A 149 5.14 16.87 -4.26
CA ALA A 149 5.21 17.02 -5.72
C ALA A 149 6.23 16.07 -6.36
N GLU A 150 7.47 16.08 -5.89
CA GLU A 150 8.56 15.26 -6.44
C GLU A 150 8.28 13.74 -6.30
N PRO A 151 7.97 13.18 -5.12
CA PRO A 151 7.66 11.75 -5.02
C PRO A 151 6.41 11.35 -5.80
N LEU A 152 5.36 12.18 -5.88
CA LEU A 152 4.18 11.87 -6.68
C LEU A 152 4.50 11.84 -8.18
N ASP A 153 5.37 12.72 -8.68
CA ASP A 153 5.81 12.70 -10.08
C ASP A 153 6.68 11.46 -10.37
N GLN A 154 7.54 11.07 -9.44
CA GLN A 154 8.29 9.81 -9.54
C GLN A 154 7.34 8.61 -9.60
N ILE A 155 6.31 8.57 -8.76
CA ILE A 155 5.32 7.50 -8.72
C ILE A 155 4.52 7.45 -10.04
N ARG A 156 4.08 8.60 -10.57
CA ARG A 156 3.41 8.65 -11.89
C ARG A 156 4.31 8.14 -13.01
N SER A 157 5.58 8.52 -12.99
CA SER A 157 6.58 8.10 -13.99
C SER A 157 6.87 6.60 -13.95
N SER A 158 6.62 5.93 -12.82
CA SER A 158 6.75 4.47 -12.68
C SER A 158 5.60 3.68 -13.32
N GLY A 159 4.49 4.36 -13.67
CA GLY A 159 3.30 3.75 -14.27
C GLY A 159 2.11 3.57 -13.32
N LEU A 160 2.21 4.03 -12.07
CA LEU A 160 1.06 4.13 -11.18
C LEU A 160 0.30 5.43 -11.41
N PHE A 161 -1.01 5.38 -11.23
CA PHE A 161 -1.88 6.55 -11.29
C PHE A 161 -1.94 7.23 -9.93
N VAL A 162 -1.81 8.55 -9.92
CA VAL A 162 -1.89 9.39 -8.72
C VAL A 162 -2.89 10.51 -8.96
N TYR A 163 -3.89 10.63 -8.11
CA TYR A 163 -4.92 11.67 -8.20
C TYR A 163 -5.33 12.15 -6.80
N GLU A 164 -5.84 13.37 -6.71
CA GLU A 164 -6.40 13.90 -5.47
C GLU A 164 -7.65 13.10 -5.06
N SER A 165 -7.85 12.94 -3.77
CA SER A 165 -8.91 12.11 -3.21
C SER A 165 -9.65 12.83 -2.09
N ASP A 166 -10.98 12.66 -2.10
CA ASP A 166 -11.86 13.03 -1.00
C ASP A 166 -12.21 11.84 -0.09
N ALA A 167 -11.57 10.68 -0.30
CA ALA A 167 -11.84 9.48 0.48
C ALA A 167 -11.69 9.76 1.98
N PRO A 168 -12.62 9.29 2.81
CA PRO A 168 -12.49 9.39 4.25
C PRO A 168 -11.31 8.53 4.71
N LEU A 169 -10.59 9.02 5.71
CA LEU A 169 -9.54 8.29 6.41
C LEU A 169 -9.93 8.23 7.88
N PRO A 170 -10.34 7.06 8.37
CA PRO A 170 -10.85 6.92 9.75
C PRO A 170 -9.87 7.41 10.82
N THR A 171 -8.57 7.28 10.55
CA THR A 171 -7.52 7.64 11.49
C THR A 171 -7.28 9.15 11.58
N ILE A 172 -7.59 9.92 10.52
CA ILE A 172 -7.42 11.39 10.55
C ILE A 172 -8.39 12.05 11.53
N GLU A 173 -9.58 11.49 11.72
CA GLU A 173 -10.55 12.01 12.70
C GLU A 173 -9.98 11.95 14.14
N LYS A 174 -9.04 11.04 14.42
CA LYS A 174 -8.35 10.95 15.71
C LYS A 174 -7.25 12.01 15.87
N TRP A 175 -6.75 12.63 14.79
CA TRP A 175 -5.64 13.60 14.85
C TRP A 175 -6.08 15.00 15.28
N ASP A 176 -7.33 15.36 14.99
CA ASP A 176 -7.86 16.69 15.35
C ASP A 176 -8.16 16.83 16.85
N HIS A 177 -7.96 15.76 17.63
CA HIS A 177 -8.25 15.69 19.06
C HIS A 177 -7.01 15.52 19.96
N THR A 178 -5.79 15.60 19.41
CA THR A 178 -4.51 15.58 20.14
C THR A 178 -3.71 16.85 19.91
#